data_135ecb45c916593810169f579d743cab
#
_entry.id   135ecb45c916593810169f579d743cab
#
_cell.length_a   1.000
_cell.length_b   1.000
_cell.length_c   1.000
_cell.angle_alpha   90.00
_cell.angle_beta   90.00
_cell.angle_gamma   90.00
#
_symmetry.space_group_name_H-M   'P 1'
#
loop_
_entity.id
_entity.type
_entity.pdbx_description
1 polymer ?
#
loop_
_entity_poly.entity_id
_entity_poly.type
_entity_poly.pdbx_seq_one_letter_code
_entity_poly.pdbx_strand_id
1 'polypeptide(L)'
;MTAPTEERYVVTRTIPAPPAKIFAVLADPARHKHTEPGDWVRDAEDTDPITGTGQMFAVNMFLDRAGGHYVMHNVVTAFEPDRTIAWLPGQLDESGKHSPGGWWWRYDLTPNGTGTDVTLTYDWSETDQGFRDAVGVPVFGPEFIEESLAALERAVR
;
A
#
# COMPACT_ATOMS: atom_id res chain seq x y z
N MET A 1 3.52 -5.65 -33.20
CA MET A 1 2.86 -4.83 -32.19
C MET A 1 3.53 -5.05 -30.85
N THR A 2 3.93 -3.98 -30.22
CA THR A 2 4.53 -4.08 -28.91
C THR A 2 3.43 -4.20 -27.86
N ALA A 3 3.53 -5.17 -26.97
CA ALA A 3 2.59 -5.26 -25.85
C ALA A 3 2.67 -3.98 -25.03
N PRO A 4 1.55 -3.45 -24.55
CA PRO A 4 1.61 -2.29 -23.67
C PRO A 4 2.43 -2.61 -22.42
N THR A 5 3.27 -1.68 -22.02
CA THR A 5 4.02 -1.80 -20.78
C THR A 5 3.01 -1.79 -19.63
N GLU A 6 3.02 -2.82 -18.83
CA GLU A 6 2.15 -2.85 -17.67
C GLU A 6 2.61 -1.81 -16.66
N GLU A 7 1.71 -0.93 -16.27
CA GLU A 7 1.99 0.10 -15.28
C GLU A 7 1.59 -0.41 -13.89
N ARG A 8 2.12 -1.58 -13.53
CA ARG A 8 1.89 -2.21 -12.24
C ARG A 8 2.97 -3.22 -11.92
N TYR A 9 3.17 -3.44 -10.62
CA TYR A 9 3.93 -4.57 -10.11
C TYR A 9 2.96 -5.51 -9.41
N VAL A 10 3.11 -6.81 -9.65
CA VAL A 10 2.32 -7.85 -8.97
C VAL A 10 3.31 -8.90 -8.47
N VAL A 11 3.39 -9.08 -7.16
CA VAL A 11 4.31 -10.03 -6.56
C VAL A 11 3.56 -10.87 -5.53
N THR A 12 3.79 -12.17 -5.52
CA THR A 12 3.20 -13.10 -4.56
C THR A 12 4.30 -13.70 -3.70
N ARG A 13 4.03 -13.78 -2.40
CA ARG A 13 4.92 -14.44 -1.44
C ARG A 13 4.09 -15.31 -0.51
N THR A 14 4.55 -16.53 -0.27
CA THR A 14 3.95 -17.40 0.74
C THR A 14 4.52 -17.02 2.12
N ILE A 15 3.62 -16.66 3.03
CA ILE A 15 3.96 -16.29 4.40
C ILE A 15 3.43 -17.39 5.33
N PRO A 16 4.28 -17.96 6.21
CA PRO A 16 3.86 -19.06 7.10
C PRO A 16 3.06 -18.54 8.31
N ALA A 17 1.90 -17.96 8.04
CA ALA A 17 0.99 -17.43 9.04
C ALA A 17 -0.44 -17.51 8.50
N PRO A 18 -1.44 -17.62 9.38
CA PRO A 18 -2.84 -17.63 8.91
C PRO A 18 -3.27 -16.28 8.36
N PRO A 19 -4.23 -16.26 7.42
CA PRO A 19 -4.69 -14.99 6.82
C PRO A 19 -5.12 -13.95 7.84
N ALA A 20 -5.81 -14.37 8.90
CA ALA A 20 -6.30 -13.43 9.92
C ALA A 20 -5.16 -12.66 10.60
N LYS A 21 -4.03 -13.32 10.84
CA LYS A 21 -2.88 -12.67 11.48
C LYS A 21 -2.21 -11.65 10.55
N ILE A 22 -2.12 -11.98 9.28
CA ILE A 22 -1.57 -11.08 8.27
C ILE A 22 -2.52 -9.90 8.05
N PHE A 23 -3.79 -10.18 7.92
CA PHE A 23 -4.80 -9.16 7.69
C PHE A 23 -4.87 -8.14 8.84
N ALA A 24 -4.66 -8.61 10.07
CA ALA A 24 -4.66 -7.74 11.24
C ALA A 24 -3.57 -6.65 11.16
N VAL A 25 -2.42 -6.97 10.58
CA VAL A 25 -1.35 -5.98 10.34
C VAL A 25 -1.80 -4.99 9.27
N LEU A 26 -2.35 -5.48 8.17
CA LEU A 26 -2.75 -4.64 7.04
C LEU A 26 -3.92 -3.72 7.39
N ALA A 27 -4.81 -4.16 8.28
CA ALA A 27 -5.95 -3.37 8.72
C ALA A 27 -5.63 -2.40 9.86
N ASP A 28 -4.38 -2.37 10.32
CA ASP A 28 -3.94 -1.51 11.42
C ASP A 28 -2.96 -0.46 10.90
N PRO A 29 -3.40 0.79 10.67
CA PRO A 29 -2.50 1.83 10.15
C PRO A 29 -1.25 2.05 10.99
N ALA A 30 -1.33 1.85 12.32
CA ALA A 30 -0.17 2.02 13.20
C ALA A 30 0.93 0.99 12.93
N ARG A 31 0.61 -0.11 12.24
CA ARG A 31 1.57 -1.16 11.92
C ARG A 31 2.07 -1.10 10.47
N HIS A 32 1.58 -0.18 9.66
CA HIS A 32 1.99 -0.07 8.26
C HIS A 32 3.47 0.24 8.11
N LYS A 33 4.07 0.93 9.07
CA LYS A 33 5.51 1.21 9.05
C LYS A 33 6.37 -0.05 9.06
N HIS A 34 5.80 -1.19 9.45
CA HIS A 34 6.50 -2.47 9.45
C HIS A 34 6.30 -3.28 8.17
N THR A 35 5.56 -2.73 7.20
CA THR A 35 5.21 -3.43 5.96
C THR A 35 6.02 -2.96 4.75
N GLU A 36 7.11 -2.21 4.98
CA GLU A 36 7.98 -1.76 3.91
C GLU A 36 9.43 -1.80 4.39
N PRO A 37 10.40 -1.89 3.47
CA PRO A 37 11.78 -2.17 3.85
C PRO A 37 12.59 -0.96 4.33
N GLY A 38 12.07 0.25 4.11
CA GLY A 38 12.84 1.46 4.39
C GLY A 38 12.26 2.28 5.52
N ASP A 39 12.29 3.59 5.34
CA ASP A 39 11.83 4.57 6.32
C ASP A 39 10.82 5.53 5.67
N TRP A 40 10.12 5.07 4.66
CA TRP A 40 9.15 5.86 3.91
C TRP A 40 7.85 6.01 4.69
N VAL A 41 7.29 4.90 5.16
CA VAL A 41 6.06 4.87 5.95
C VAL A 41 6.42 4.98 7.43
N ARG A 42 5.86 5.99 8.09
CA ARG A 42 6.10 6.24 9.51
C ARG A 42 4.83 6.08 10.32
N ASP A 43 4.69 6.78 11.43
CA ASP A 43 3.56 6.61 12.32
C ASP A 43 2.24 7.04 11.70
N ALA A 44 1.16 6.37 12.05
CA ALA A 44 -0.17 6.77 11.63
C ALA A 44 -0.62 8.02 12.37
N GLU A 45 -1.31 8.93 11.65
CA GLU A 45 -1.97 10.07 12.26
C GLU A 45 -3.17 9.62 13.09
N ASP A 46 -3.83 8.57 12.60
CA ASP A 46 -4.99 7.98 13.25
C ASP A 46 -4.72 6.49 13.41
N THR A 47 -4.84 5.99 14.63
CA THR A 47 -4.56 4.59 14.94
C THR A 47 -5.79 3.71 14.94
N ASP A 48 -6.95 4.25 14.57
CA ASP A 48 -8.16 3.44 14.45
C ASP A 48 -7.98 2.37 13.38
N PRO A 49 -8.38 1.13 13.65
CA PRO A 49 -8.26 0.09 12.64
C PRO A 49 -9.16 0.34 11.44
N ILE A 50 -8.74 -0.16 10.30
CA ILE A 50 -9.55 -0.11 9.08
C ILE A 50 -10.67 -1.14 9.23
N THR A 51 -11.90 -0.71 9.00
CA THR A 51 -13.09 -1.57 9.20
C THR A 51 -13.97 -1.70 7.96
N GLY A 52 -13.70 -0.95 6.91
CA GLY A 52 -14.52 -1.07 5.72
C GLY A 52 -14.11 -0.13 4.59
N THR A 53 -14.69 -0.39 3.44
CA THR A 53 -14.51 0.39 2.22
C THR A 53 -15.03 1.82 2.43
N GLY A 54 -14.31 2.79 1.88
CA GLY A 54 -14.67 4.19 2.01
C GLY A 54 -14.04 4.89 3.20
N GLN A 55 -13.49 4.14 4.15
CA GLN A 55 -12.80 4.71 5.29
C GLN A 55 -11.51 5.38 4.83
N MET A 56 -11.20 6.53 5.40
CA MET A 56 -9.93 7.22 5.13
C MET A 56 -9.02 7.11 6.33
N PHE A 57 -7.75 6.81 6.08
CA PHE A 57 -6.74 6.80 7.13
C PHE A 57 -5.52 7.58 6.66
N ALA A 58 -4.84 8.24 7.59
CA ALA A 58 -3.70 9.09 7.27
C ALA A 58 -2.45 8.57 7.94
N VAL A 59 -1.35 8.58 7.20
CA VAL A 59 -0.06 8.06 7.65
C VAL A 59 1.01 9.09 7.36
N ASN A 60 1.91 9.28 8.33
CA ASN A 60 3.07 10.14 8.15
C ASN A 60 4.08 9.44 7.27
N MET A 61 4.58 10.17 6.29
CA MET A 61 5.54 9.65 5.30
C MET A 61 6.78 10.52 5.29
N PHE A 62 7.89 9.94 4.85
CA PHE A 62 9.13 10.70 4.63
C PHE A 62 9.77 10.24 3.33
N LEU A 63 10.05 11.20 2.45
CA LEU A 63 10.76 10.94 1.21
C LEU A 63 11.50 12.23 0.82
N ASP A 64 12.84 12.16 0.77
CA ASP A 64 13.67 13.34 0.48
C ASP A 64 13.26 14.06 -0.81
N ARG A 65 13.07 13.31 -1.89
CA ARG A 65 12.71 13.89 -3.18
C ARG A 65 11.27 14.40 -3.26
N ALA A 66 10.46 14.14 -2.23
CA ALA A 66 9.11 14.69 -2.12
C ALA A 66 9.07 15.85 -1.12
N GLY A 67 10.24 16.39 -0.73
CA GLY A 67 10.33 17.51 0.18
C GLY A 67 10.47 17.14 1.65
N GLY A 68 10.66 15.86 1.98
CA GLY A 68 10.83 15.37 3.33
C GLY A 68 9.54 14.80 3.92
N HIS A 69 9.07 15.36 5.01
CA HIS A 69 7.85 14.89 5.70
C HIS A 69 6.58 15.32 4.98
N TYR A 70 5.64 14.39 4.87
CA TYR A 70 4.30 14.69 4.36
C TYR A 70 3.32 13.68 4.94
N VAL A 71 2.02 13.97 4.80
CA VAL A 71 0.96 13.07 5.27
C VAL A 71 0.25 12.50 4.05
N MET A 72 0.14 11.18 3.99
CA MET A 72 -0.60 10.51 2.93
C MET A 72 -1.98 10.14 3.43
N HIS A 73 -3.00 10.62 2.75
CA HIS A 73 -4.39 10.29 3.04
C HIS A 73 -4.84 9.18 2.10
N ASN A 74 -5.29 8.07 2.68
CA ASN A 74 -5.61 6.86 1.93
C ASN A 74 -7.09 6.53 2.08
N VAL A 75 -7.77 6.32 0.96
CA VAL A 75 -9.17 5.89 0.97
C VAL A 75 -9.22 4.40 0.68
N VAL A 76 -9.85 3.64 1.57
CA VAL A 76 -9.99 2.19 1.42
C VAL A 76 -10.95 1.90 0.27
N THR A 77 -10.49 1.19 -0.74
CA THR A 77 -11.24 0.89 -1.96
C THR A 77 -11.75 -0.55 -2.01
N ALA A 78 -11.14 -1.45 -1.24
CA ALA A 78 -11.59 -2.82 -1.11
C ALA A 78 -11.32 -3.29 0.31
N PHE A 79 -12.26 -4.02 0.88
CA PHE A 79 -12.14 -4.55 2.24
C PHE A 79 -12.98 -5.81 2.37
N GLU A 80 -12.31 -6.96 2.39
CA GLU A 80 -12.92 -8.25 2.70
C GLU A 80 -12.06 -8.89 3.78
N PRO A 81 -12.57 -9.05 5.01
CA PRO A 81 -11.79 -9.58 6.13
C PRO A 81 -11.03 -10.86 5.77
N ASP A 82 -9.73 -10.87 6.09
CA ASP A 82 -8.81 -11.98 5.89
C ASP A 82 -8.58 -12.38 4.41
N ARG A 83 -9.06 -11.55 3.47
CA ARG A 83 -8.95 -11.85 2.04
C ARG A 83 -8.37 -10.72 1.21
N THR A 84 -8.92 -9.51 1.33
CA THR A 84 -8.54 -8.41 0.44
C THR A 84 -8.61 -7.09 1.18
N ILE A 85 -7.57 -6.27 0.98
CA ILE A 85 -7.59 -4.87 1.41
C ILE A 85 -6.83 -4.05 0.37
N ALA A 86 -7.41 -2.92 0.01
CA ALA A 86 -6.80 -2.01 -0.96
C ALA A 86 -7.10 -0.57 -0.57
N TRP A 87 -6.20 0.33 -0.95
CA TRP A 87 -6.41 1.74 -0.70
C TRP A 87 -5.82 2.60 -1.81
N LEU A 88 -6.36 3.80 -1.91
CA LEU A 88 -6.02 4.80 -2.90
C LEU A 88 -5.34 5.98 -2.18
N PRO A 89 -4.01 6.13 -2.28
CA PRO A 89 -3.31 7.25 -1.66
C PRO A 89 -3.61 8.58 -2.34
N GLY A 90 -3.54 9.66 -1.58
CA GLY A 90 -3.73 10.99 -2.10
C GLY A 90 -3.51 12.06 -1.05
N GLN A 91 -3.91 13.27 -1.38
CA GLN A 91 -3.84 14.43 -0.51
C GLN A 91 -5.24 15.01 -0.33
N LEU A 92 -5.41 15.86 0.67
CA LEU A 92 -6.64 16.63 0.81
C LEU A 92 -6.46 17.94 0.06
N ASP A 93 -7.48 18.32 -0.72
CA ASP A 93 -7.49 19.62 -1.39
C ASP A 93 -7.89 20.73 -0.40
N GLU A 94 -7.98 21.97 -0.87
CA GLU A 94 -8.30 23.12 -0.03
C GLU A 94 -9.67 22.99 0.65
N SER A 95 -10.60 22.24 0.05
CA SER A 95 -11.93 22.02 0.62
C SER A 95 -11.94 20.84 1.61
N GLY A 96 -10.83 20.11 1.77
CA GLY A 96 -10.76 18.92 2.58
C GLY A 96 -11.18 17.65 1.86
N LYS A 97 -11.37 17.72 0.55
CA LYS A 97 -11.77 16.57 -0.27
C LYS A 97 -10.54 15.80 -0.70
N HIS A 98 -10.64 14.46 -0.69
CA HIS A 98 -9.55 13.58 -1.12
C HIS A 98 -9.26 13.75 -2.61
N SER A 99 -7.99 14.00 -2.90
CA SER A 99 -7.47 14.14 -4.26
C SER A 99 -6.45 13.03 -4.51
N PRO A 100 -6.82 11.96 -5.21
CA PRO A 100 -5.92 10.81 -5.40
C PRO A 100 -4.78 11.15 -6.35
N GLY A 101 -3.63 10.52 -6.10
CA GLY A 101 -2.47 10.65 -6.99
C GLY A 101 -2.56 9.76 -8.22
N GLY A 102 -3.46 8.79 -8.23
CA GLY A 102 -3.68 7.90 -9.36
C GLY A 102 -3.00 6.54 -9.22
N TRP A 103 -2.25 6.33 -8.15
CA TRP A 103 -1.71 5.00 -7.86
C TRP A 103 -2.49 4.39 -6.71
N TRP A 104 -2.47 3.01 -6.64
CA TRP A 104 -3.17 2.29 -5.57
C TRP A 104 -2.42 1.03 -5.20
N TRP A 105 -2.70 0.56 -3.98
CA TRP A 105 -2.13 -0.66 -3.39
C TRP A 105 -3.24 -1.64 -3.12
N ARG A 106 -2.97 -2.94 -3.36
CA ARG A 106 -3.92 -4.00 -3.07
C ARG A 106 -3.20 -5.23 -2.57
N TYR A 107 -3.69 -5.77 -1.47
CA TYR A 107 -3.24 -7.05 -0.94
C TYR A 107 -4.37 -8.05 -1.09
N ASP A 108 -4.06 -9.21 -1.67
CA ASP A 108 -4.97 -10.35 -1.78
C ASP A 108 -4.35 -11.53 -1.04
N LEU A 109 -5.12 -12.14 -0.14
CA LEU A 109 -4.66 -13.23 0.71
C LEU A 109 -5.43 -14.50 0.34
N THR A 110 -4.68 -15.58 0.03
CA THR A 110 -5.27 -16.88 -0.28
C THR A 110 -4.64 -17.91 0.65
N PRO A 111 -5.42 -18.57 1.52
CA PRO A 111 -4.87 -19.60 2.38
C PRO A 111 -4.37 -20.77 1.53
N ASN A 112 -3.22 -21.34 1.95
CA ASN A 112 -2.72 -22.58 1.37
C ASN A 112 -2.35 -23.52 2.52
N GLY A 113 -2.14 -24.73 2.39
CA GLY A 113 -1.95 -25.68 3.49
C GLY A 113 -0.80 -25.35 4.45
N THR A 114 0.13 -24.46 4.08
CA THR A 114 1.32 -24.13 4.90
C THR A 114 1.32 -22.69 5.40
N GLY A 115 0.31 -21.91 5.05
CA GLY A 115 0.23 -20.50 5.43
C GLY A 115 -0.70 -19.75 4.52
N THR A 116 -0.25 -18.61 4.02
CA THR A 116 -1.03 -17.74 3.17
C THR A 116 -0.20 -17.26 1.99
N ASP A 117 -0.76 -17.35 0.79
CA ASP A 117 -0.18 -16.68 -0.37
C ASP A 117 -0.67 -15.24 -0.37
N VAL A 118 0.25 -14.31 -0.26
CA VAL A 118 -0.05 -12.87 -0.25
C VAL A 118 0.39 -12.27 -1.56
N THR A 119 -0.55 -11.72 -2.31
CA THR A 119 -0.26 -11.02 -3.56
C THR A 119 -0.40 -9.53 -3.33
N LEU A 120 0.68 -8.79 -3.56
CA LEU A 120 0.68 -7.33 -3.48
C LEU A 120 0.72 -6.75 -4.88
N THR A 121 -0.26 -5.91 -5.18
CA THR A 121 -0.34 -5.16 -6.44
C THR A 121 -0.13 -3.68 -6.15
N TYR A 122 0.79 -3.07 -6.88
CA TYR A 122 0.99 -1.62 -6.90
C TYR A 122 0.79 -1.16 -8.34
N ASP A 123 -0.22 -0.32 -8.56
CA ASP A 123 -0.63 0.12 -9.89
C ASP A 123 -0.53 1.65 -9.99
N TRP A 124 0.12 2.15 -11.04
CA TRP A 124 0.27 3.59 -11.24
C TRP A 124 -0.29 4.04 -12.60
N SER A 125 -1.12 3.22 -13.21
CA SER A 125 -1.65 3.49 -14.56
C SER A 125 -2.50 4.75 -14.62
N GLU A 126 -3.15 5.11 -13.49
CA GLU A 126 -4.02 6.28 -13.41
C GLU A 126 -3.30 7.56 -12.94
N THR A 127 -2.00 7.50 -12.74
CA THR A 127 -1.22 8.66 -12.28
C THR A 127 -1.20 9.74 -13.35
N ASP A 128 -1.53 10.98 -12.97
CA ASP A 128 -1.59 12.07 -13.92
C ASP A 128 -0.22 12.44 -14.49
N GLN A 129 -0.22 13.07 -15.65
CA GLN A 129 1.01 13.39 -16.36
C GLN A 129 1.86 14.42 -15.61
N GLY A 130 1.22 15.36 -14.91
CA GLY A 130 1.93 16.36 -14.13
C GLY A 130 2.78 15.73 -13.04
N PHE A 131 2.26 14.74 -12.34
CA PHE A 131 3.03 14.01 -11.32
C PHE A 131 4.14 13.19 -11.97
N ARG A 132 3.86 12.54 -13.11
CA ARG A 132 4.87 11.78 -13.85
C ARG A 132 6.04 12.66 -14.27
N ASP A 133 5.76 13.86 -14.73
CA ASP A 133 6.78 14.82 -15.14
C ASP A 133 7.59 15.37 -13.96
N ALA A 134 6.92 15.62 -12.85
CA ALA A 134 7.55 16.23 -11.67
C ALA A 134 8.38 15.26 -10.84
N VAL A 135 7.88 14.04 -10.63
CA VAL A 135 8.48 13.07 -9.72
C VAL A 135 8.97 11.83 -10.47
N GLY A 136 8.24 11.41 -11.47
CA GLY A 136 8.48 10.15 -12.18
C GLY A 136 7.77 8.99 -11.50
N VAL A 137 7.32 8.04 -12.28
CA VAL A 137 6.68 6.82 -11.80
C VAL A 137 7.17 5.64 -12.62
N PRO A 138 7.31 4.46 -12.00
CA PRO A 138 7.14 4.23 -10.55
C PRO A 138 8.28 4.85 -9.76
N VAL A 139 8.02 5.16 -8.48
CA VAL A 139 9.02 5.81 -7.63
C VAL A 139 10.07 4.80 -7.09
N PHE A 140 9.88 3.53 -7.35
CA PHE A 140 10.77 2.44 -6.94
C PHE A 140 10.69 1.29 -7.94
N GLY A 141 11.60 0.33 -7.84
CA GLY A 141 11.60 -0.86 -8.69
C GLY A 141 10.79 -2.01 -8.08
N PRO A 142 10.61 -3.12 -8.83
CA PRO A 142 9.82 -4.26 -8.34
C PRO A 142 10.39 -4.93 -7.09
N GLU A 143 11.70 -4.82 -6.87
CA GLU A 143 12.34 -5.35 -5.66
C GLU A 143 11.81 -4.70 -4.39
N PHE A 144 11.33 -3.46 -4.45
CA PHE A 144 10.69 -2.81 -3.31
C PHE A 144 9.44 -3.58 -2.88
N ILE A 145 8.65 -4.05 -3.85
CA ILE A 145 7.43 -4.82 -3.58
C ILE A 145 7.78 -6.17 -2.95
N GLU A 146 8.82 -6.83 -3.45
CA GLU A 146 9.29 -8.09 -2.86
C GLU A 146 9.78 -7.90 -1.43
N GLU A 147 10.53 -6.84 -1.17
CA GLU A 147 11.04 -6.51 0.16
C GLU A 147 9.92 -6.08 1.10
N SER A 148 8.88 -5.43 0.57
CA SER A 148 7.70 -5.07 1.37
C SER A 148 6.98 -6.31 1.87
N LEU A 149 6.82 -7.33 1.02
CA LEU A 149 6.24 -8.61 1.44
C LEU A 149 7.12 -9.33 2.45
N ALA A 150 8.44 -9.27 2.30
CA ALA A 150 9.36 -9.83 3.29
C ALA A 150 9.25 -9.10 4.63
N ALA A 151 9.07 -7.77 4.60
CA ALA A 151 8.85 -6.99 5.83
C ALA A 151 7.53 -7.38 6.50
N LEU A 152 6.48 -7.58 5.72
CA LEU A 152 5.19 -8.05 6.22
C LEU A 152 5.34 -9.41 6.90
N GLU A 153 6.09 -10.32 6.30
CA GLU A 153 6.35 -11.63 6.91
C GLU A 153 7.02 -11.47 8.27
N ARG A 154 8.03 -10.61 8.38
CA ARG A 154 8.70 -10.34 9.66
C ARG A 154 7.74 -9.75 10.69
N ALA A 155 6.81 -8.91 10.25
CA ALA A 155 5.85 -8.25 11.14
C ALA A 155 4.84 -9.23 11.76
N VAL A 156 4.62 -10.39 11.13
CA VAL A 156 3.66 -11.39 11.62
C VAL A 156 4.31 -12.59 12.30
N ARG A 157 5.60 -12.58 12.44
CA ARG A 157 6.32 -13.65 13.15
C ARG A 157 6.02 -13.61 14.64
#